data_2fca899d85e7b31c581bc710aa7dd2ea
#
_entry.id   2fca899d85e7b31c581bc710aa7dd2ea
#
_cell.length_a   1.000
_cell.length_b   1.000
_cell.length_c   1.000
_cell.angle_alpha   90.00
_cell.angle_beta   90.00
_cell.angle_gamma   90.00
#
_symmetry.space_group_name_H-M   'P 1'
#
loop_
_entity.id
_entity.type
_entity.pdbx_description
1 polymer ?
#
loop_
_entity_poly.entity_id
_entity_poly.type
_entity_poly.pdbx_seq_one_letter_code
_entity_poly.pdbx_strand_id
1 'polypeptide(L)'
;MKAVWDTKAKMAQRQVAAYIRKEFGTKRAKRFLQEVDDTVSQLLRSPGIGQIDPLFSDRAKTYRSIIINGLNKLVYFTEGDILYIAGCWDTRMDDEEQAANVK
;
A
#
# COMPACT_ATOMS: atom_id res chain seq x y z
N MET A 1 -11.78 -13.46 -4.00
CA MET A 1 -10.70 -12.92 -3.12
C MET A 1 -11.17 -11.65 -2.45
N LYS A 2 -10.78 -11.45 -1.22
CA LYS A 2 -11.24 -10.36 -0.36
C LYS A 2 -10.03 -9.58 0.16
N ALA A 3 -10.14 -8.26 0.20
CA ALA A 3 -9.07 -7.40 0.72
C ALA A 3 -9.29 -7.12 2.21
N VAL A 4 -8.23 -7.23 2.99
CA VAL A 4 -8.21 -6.85 4.41
C VAL A 4 -7.04 -5.89 4.63
N TRP A 5 -7.31 -4.74 5.21
CA TRP A 5 -6.30 -3.74 5.53
C TRP A 5 -5.81 -3.92 6.96
N ASP A 6 -4.50 -3.99 7.13
CA ASP A 6 -3.90 -3.82 8.46
C ASP A 6 -4.28 -2.42 8.98
N THR A 7 -4.55 -2.32 10.28
CA THR A 7 -4.95 -1.04 10.88
C THR A 7 -3.91 0.06 10.64
N LYS A 8 -2.63 -0.27 10.77
CA LYS A 8 -1.55 0.69 10.51
C LYS A 8 -1.53 1.14 9.05
N ALA A 9 -1.77 0.20 8.12
CA ALA A 9 -1.81 0.53 6.70
C ALA A 9 -2.97 1.47 6.38
N LYS A 10 -4.12 1.25 6.99
CA LYS A 10 -5.28 2.11 6.79
C LYS A 10 -5.04 3.50 7.35
N MET A 11 -4.43 3.59 8.54
CA MET A 11 -4.06 4.87 9.13
C MET A 11 -3.04 5.60 8.26
N ALA A 12 -2.04 4.89 7.74
CA ALA A 12 -1.03 5.48 6.86
C ALA A 12 -1.66 6.04 5.58
N GLN A 13 -2.61 5.32 4.98
CA GLN A 13 -3.35 5.81 3.83
C GLN A 13 -4.08 7.12 4.15
N ARG A 14 -4.74 7.17 5.30
CA ARG A 14 -5.47 8.37 5.74
C ARG A 14 -4.53 9.55 5.95
N GLN A 15 -3.36 9.30 6.50
CA GLN A 15 -2.34 10.34 6.71
C GLN A 15 -1.84 10.89 5.38
N VAL A 16 -1.58 10.03 4.40
CA VAL A 16 -1.17 10.46 3.05
C VAL A 16 -2.27 11.31 2.43
N ALA A 17 -3.53 10.87 2.50
CA ALA A 17 -4.65 11.62 1.96
C ALA A 17 -4.81 12.99 2.63
N ALA A 18 -4.65 13.04 3.95
CA ALA A 18 -4.73 14.29 4.70
C ALA A 18 -3.63 15.27 4.29
N TYR A 19 -2.41 14.76 4.10
CA TYR A 19 -1.29 15.57 3.63
C TYR A 19 -1.58 16.14 2.24
N ILE A 20 -2.05 15.29 1.31
CA ILE A 20 -2.37 15.73 -0.05
C ILE A 20 -3.46 16.80 -0.02
N ARG A 21 -4.49 16.61 0.82
CA ARG A 21 -5.57 17.57 0.94
C ARG A 21 -5.06 18.94 1.43
N LYS A 22 -4.19 18.91 2.42
CA LYS A 22 -3.61 20.12 3.00
C LYS A 22 -2.76 20.89 2.00
N GLU A 23 -1.90 20.18 1.26
CA GLU A 23 -0.91 20.81 0.38
C GLU A 23 -1.45 21.05 -1.04
N PHE A 24 -2.37 20.23 -1.53
CA PHE A 24 -2.78 20.23 -2.93
C PHE A 24 -4.29 20.27 -3.13
N GLY A 25 -5.08 20.24 -2.06
CA GLY A 25 -6.53 20.38 -2.12
C GLY A 25 -7.30 19.08 -2.11
N THR A 26 -8.61 19.21 -1.88
CA THR A 26 -9.54 18.09 -1.72
C THR A 26 -9.64 17.23 -2.98
N LYS A 27 -9.62 17.84 -4.16
CA LYS A 27 -9.74 17.13 -5.43
C LYS A 27 -8.62 16.12 -5.62
N ARG A 28 -7.39 16.52 -5.32
CA ARG A 28 -6.22 15.63 -5.45
C ARG A 28 -6.23 14.53 -4.39
N ALA A 29 -6.69 14.82 -3.19
CA ALA A 29 -6.84 13.82 -2.15
C ALA A 29 -7.86 12.75 -2.56
N LYS A 30 -8.98 13.16 -3.13
CA LYS A 30 -9.99 12.22 -3.64
C LYS A 30 -9.44 11.36 -4.77
N ARG A 31 -8.65 11.95 -5.67
CA ARG A 31 -8.01 11.21 -6.76
C ARG A 31 -7.06 10.15 -6.19
N PHE A 32 -6.26 10.49 -5.20
CA PHE A 32 -5.36 9.54 -4.55
C PHE A 32 -6.13 8.35 -3.98
N LEU A 33 -7.20 8.61 -3.23
CA LEU A 33 -8.01 7.56 -2.64
C LEU A 33 -8.64 6.66 -3.71
N GLN A 34 -9.07 7.25 -4.82
CA GLN A 34 -9.62 6.49 -5.95
C GLN A 34 -8.54 5.63 -6.60
N GLU A 35 -7.34 6.14 -6.78
CA GLU A 35 -6.22 5.38 -7.33
C GLU A 35 -5.84 4.19 -6.44
N VAL A 36 -5.92 4.37 -5.12
CA VAL A 36 -5.70 3.28 -4.17
C VAL A 36 -6.77 2.20 -4.34
N ASP A 37 -8.04 2.61 -4.39
CA ASP A 37 -9.15 1.66 -4.57
C ASP A 37 -9.05 0.90 -5.89
N ASP A 38 -8.71 1.60 -6.97
CA ASP A 38 -8.54 0.98 -8.29
C ASP A 38 -7.40 -0.03 -8.27
N THR A 39 -6.30 0.32 -7.60
CA THR A 39 -5.15 -0.57 -7.46
C THR A 39 -5.52 -1.83 -6.67
N VAL A 40 -6.21 -1.67 -5.56
CA VAL A 40 -6.67 -2.83 -4.76
C VAL A 40 -7.59 -3.72 -5.58
N SER A 41 -8.52 -3.13 -6.33
CA SER A 41 -9.40 -3.90 -7.22
C SER A 41 -8.62 -4.70 -8.26
N GLN A 42 -7.57 -4.10 -8.83
CA GLN A 42 -6.69 -4.76 -9.78
C GLN A 42 -5.94 -5.91 -9.14
N LEU A 43 -5.43 -5.72 -7.91
CA LEU A 43 -4.74 -6.75 -7.16
C LEU A 43 -5.65 -7.91 -6.79
N LEU A 44 -6.93 -7.64 -6.54
CA LEU A 44 -7.90 -8.70 -6.27
C LEU A 44 -8.12 -9.60 -7.49
N ARG A 45 -7.98 -9.04 -8.69
CA ARG A 45 -8.09 -9.82 -9.95
C ARG A 45 -6.77 -10.50 -10.32
N SER A 46 -5.64 -9.88 -9.98
CA SER A 46 -4.31 -10.33 -10.40
C SER A 46 -3.29 -10.08 -9.29
N PRO A 47 -3.32 -10.87 -8.22
CA PRO A 47 -2.49 -10.58 -7.03
C PRO A 47 -0.98 -10.67 -7.28
N GLY A 48 -0.56 -11.31 -8.36
CA GLY A 48 0.86 -11.44 -8.69
C GLY A 48 1.47 -10.27 -9.45
N ILE A 49 0.71 -9.22 -9.76
CA ILE A 49 1.24 -8.12 -10.58
C ILE A 49 2.23 -7.23 -9.82
N GLY A 50 2.15 -7.16 -8.49
CA GLY A 50 3.15 -6.44 -7.72
C GLY A 50 4.47 -7.21 -7.71
N GLN A 51 5.58 -6.48 -7.59
CA GLN A 51 6.90 -7.08 -7.52
C GLN A 51 7.16 -7.58 -6.10
N ILE A 52 7.86 -8.71 -5.99
CA ILE A 52 8.34 -9.18 -4.70
C ILE A 52 9.27 -8.11 -4.14
N ASP A 53 9.00 -7.64 -2.93
CA ASP A 53 9.75 -6.54 -2.34
C ASP A 53 10.92 -7.11 -1.51
N PRO A 54 12.17 -6.87 -1.95
CA PRO A 54 13.33 -7.41 -1.26
C PRO A 54 13.51 -6.82 0.15
N LEU A 55 12.91 -5.68 0.42
CA LEU A 55 13.00 -5.05 1.75
C LEU A 55 12.42 -5.93 2.86
N PHE A 56 11.48 -6.80 2.50
CA PHE A 56 10.78 -7.69 3.44
C PHE A 56 11.14 -9.16 3.23
N SER A 57 12.30 -9.43 2.61
CA SER A 57 12.71 -10.79 2.27
C SER A 57 12.97 -11.67 3.49
N ASP A 58 13.23 -11.07 4.64
CA ASP A 58 13.46 -11.78 5.90
C ASP A 58 12.18 -12.15 6.64
N ARG A 59 11.02 -11.80 6.09
CA ARG A 59 9.73 -12.10 6.71
C ARG A 59 9.23 -13.49 6.31
N ALA A 60 8.34 -14.05 7.15
CA ALA A 60 7.74 -15.36 6.88
C ALA A 60 6.81 -15.34 5.66
N LYS A 61 6.15 -14.22 5.42
CA LYS A 61 5.27 -14.04 4.27
C LYS A 61 6.03 -13.44 3.09
N THR A 62 5.56 -13.73 1.88
CA THR A 62 6.11 -13.11 0.67
C THR A 62 5.39 -11.80 0.42
N TYR A 63 6.05 -10.70 0.75
CA TYR A 63 5.49 -9.36 0.53
C TYR A 63 5.78 -8.89 -0.88
N ARG A 64 4.74 -8.32 -1.49
CA ARG A 64 4.84 -7.66 -2.79
C ARG A 64 4.52 -6.19 -2.64
N SER A 65 4.97 -5.38 -3.56
CA SER A 65 4.66 -3.97 -3.57
C SER A 65 4.31 -3.48 -4.97
N ILE A 66 3.53 -2.42 -5.00
CA ILE A 66 3.15 -1.75 -6.24
C ILE A 66 3.18 -0.24 -6.00
N ILE A 67 3.63 0.50 -6.99
CA ILE A 67 3.73 1.95 -6.90
C ILE A 67 2.46 2.56 -7.48
N ILE A 68 1.85 3.46 -6.72
CA ILE A 68 0.66 4.20 -7.13
C ILE A 68 1.10 5.62 -7.48
N ASN A 69 0.72 6.10 -8.66
CA ASN A 69 1.01 7.44 -9.19
C ASN A 69 2.49 7.87 -9.11
N GLY A 70 3.41 6.91 -9.06
CA GLY A 70 4.85 7.19 -9.00
C GLY A 70 5.35 7.67 -7.64
N LEU A 71 4.49 7.90 -6.67
CA LEU A 71 4.86 8.52 -5.39
C LEU A 71 4.53 7.67 -4.17
N ASN A 72 3.55 6.79 -4.26
CA ASN A 72 3.09 6.04 -3.10
C ASN A 72 3.28 4.55 -3.34
N LYS A 73 3.69 3.84 -2.28
CA LYS A 73 3.97 2.41 -2.32
C LYS A 73 2.93 1.68 -1.48
N LEU A 74 2.28 0.69 -2.09
CA LEU A 74 1.36 -0.21 -1.40
C LEU A 74 2.06 -1.55 -1.23
N VAL A 75 2.12 -2.04 0.00
CA VAL A 75 2.75 -3.32 0.34
C VAL A 75 1.67 -4.30 0.75
N TYR A 76 1.71 -5.52 0.22
CA TYR A 76 0.68 -6.51 0.46
C TYR A 76 1.24 -7.93 0.40
N PHE A 77 0.48 -8.87 0.91
CA PHE A 77 0.70 -10.30 0.67
C PHE A 77 -0.64 -11.00 0.54
N THR A 78 -0.63 -12.22 -0.01
CA THR A 78 -1.84 -13.03 -0.11
C THR A 78 -1.69 -14.28 0.74
N GLU A 79 -2.79 -14.72 1.32
CA GLU A 79 -2.85 -15.96 2.06
C GLU A 79 -4.24 -16.54 1.90
N GLY A 80 -4.32 -17.74 1.32
CA GLY A 80 -5.60 -18.33 0.95
C GLY A 80 -6.34 -17.41 -0.02
N ASP A 81 -7.59 -17.08 0.30
CA ASP A 81 -8.43 -16.22 -0.53
C ASP A 81 -8.46 -14.76 -0.05
N ILE A 82 -7.44 -14.35 0.68
CA ILE A 82 -7.39 -13.02 1.26
C ILE A 82 -6.15 -12.26 0.76
N LEU A 83 -6.37 -11.02 0.35
CA LEU A 83 -5.32 -10.05 0.04
C LEU A 83 -5.14 -9.16 1.28
N TYR A 84 -3.99 -9.25 1.94
CA TYR A 84 -3.69 -8.43 3.11
C TYR A 84 -2.86 -7.23 2.71
N ILE A 85 -3.37 -6.04 2.98
CA ILE A 85 -2.64 -4.80 2.72
C ILE A 85 -1.93 -4.41 4.00
N ALA A 86 -0.59 -4.45 3.95
CA ALA A 86 0.27 -4.31 5.11
C ALA A 86 0.87 -2.91 5.26
N GLY A 87 0.90 -2.12 4.19
CA GLY A 87 1.48 -0.79 4.25
C GLY A 87 1.07 0.09 3.08
N CYS A 88 1.09 1.39 3.31
CA CYS A 88 0.85 2.39 2.27
C CYS A 88 1.60 3.65 2.69
N TRP A 89 2.62 4.05 1.94
CA TRP A 89 3.43 5.21 2.30
C TRP A 89 4.12 5.82 1.09
N ASP A 90 4.73 6.98 1.31
CA ASP A 90 5.54 7.68 0.30
C ASP A 90 6.76 6.84 -0.05
N THR A 91 7.07 6.74 -1.35
CA THR A 91 8.23 5.96 -1.84
C THR A 91 9.56 6.49 -1.32
N ARG A 92 9.61 7.74 -0.85
CA ARG A 92 10.81 8.35 -0.32
C ARG A 92 11.04 8.06 1.17
N MET A 93 10.11 7.36 1.82
CA MET A 93 10.30 6.94 3.21
C MET A 93 11.54 6.07 3.33
N ASP A 94 12.34 6.29 4.38
CA ASP A 94 13.54 5.52 4.69
C ASP A 94 13.22 4.02 4.73
N ASP A 95 14.10 3.20 4.17
CA ASP A 95 13.95 1.74 4.15
C ASP A 95 13.79 1.16 5.56
N GLU A 96 14.52 1.67 6.54
CA GLU A 96 14.40 1.20 7.92
C GLU A 96 13.03 1.48 8.50
N GLU A 97 12.47 2.65 8.20
CA GLU A 97 11.11 3.00 8.64
C GLU A 97 10.07 2.11 7.97
N GLN A 98 10.23 1.85 6.67
CA GLN A 98 9.34 0.95 5.95
C GLN A 98 9.38 -0.43 6.56
N ALA A 99 10.57 -0.96 6.79
CA ALA A 99 10.75 -2.30 7.36
C ALA A 99 10.13 -2.40 8.76
N ALA A 100 10.23 -1.34 9.56
CA ALA A 100 9.66 -1.31 10.90
C ALA A 100 8.14 -1.28 10.93
N ASN A 101 7.49 -0.84 9.84
CA ASN A 101 6.03 -0.74 9.74
C ASN A 101 5.36 -2.04 9.29
N VAL A 102 6.13 -3.04 8.92
CA VAL A 102 5.61 -4.34 8.45
C VAL A 102 6.12 -5.44 9.36
N LYS A 103 5.23 -6.33 9.79
CA LYS A 103 5.55 -7.43 10.70
C LYS A 103 6.38 -8.52 10.06
#